data_d4873097214044db1a89eb5b662b73e6
#
_entry.id   d4873097214044db1a89eb5b662b73e6
#
_cell.length_a   1.000
_cell.length_b   1.000
_cell.length_c   1.000
_cell.angle_alpha   90.00
_cell.angle_beta   90.00
_cell.angle_gamma   90.00
#
_symmetry.space_group_name_H-M   'P 1'
#
loop_
_entity.id
_entity.type
_entity.pdbx_description
1 polymer ?
#
loop_
_entity_poly.entity_id
_entity_poly.type
_entity_poly.pdbx_seq_one_letter_code
_entity_poly.pdbx_strand_id
1 'polypeptide(L)'
;MTTPLIELKNVTKIFGGKKDYTVALDDMTFGLDEGYAKIITIAGESGSGKTTMGMLMLGFYAPTRGQVLYRGQPLEELSRDAHFQFRREIQAVFQDPFAVYNPFYKVDNLLSIPIKNFKLAESGDEARELMEESLNRVGLRPEETLGRYPHQLSGGQRQRIAIARALLLQPKLLVTDEPVSMVDASLRSTILKSLRALNQDFGVPIFYITHDLTTAYHISDYIIILYRGSVMEAGNVDSIIRDPQHPYTRLLVS
;
A
#
# COMPACT_ATOMS: atom_id res chain seq x y z
N MET A 1 -23.79 -5.94 10.84
CA MET A 1 -22.68 -5.12 10.33
C MET A 1 -21.48 -6.05 10.23
N THR A 2 -20.82 -6.10 9.10
CA THR A 2 -19.58 -6.87 8.92
C THR A 2 -18.45 -6.17 9.69
N THR A 3 -17.60 -6.95 10.35
CA THR A 3 -16.42 -6.40 11.03
C THR A 3 -15.39 -5.99 9.97
N PRO A 4 -14.88 -4.74 9.95
CA PRO A 4 -13.87 -4.33 8.99
C PRO A 4 -12.60 -5.17 9.07
N LEU A 5 -11.92 -5.38 7.93
CA LEU A 5 -10.60 -6.01 7.87
C LEU A 5 -9.57 -5.17 8.64
N ILE A 6 -9.58 -3.87 8.39
CA ILE A 6 -8.75 -2.89 9.09
C ILE A 6 -9.59 -1.65 9.42
N GLU A 7 -9.44 -1.12 10.63
CA GLU A 7 -10.16 0.08 11.09
C GLU A 7 -9.23 0.98 11.88
N LEU A 8 -9.23 2.27 11.58
CA LEU A 8 -8.74 3.34 12.44
C LEU A 8 -9.95 3.91 13.19
N LYS A 9 -9.93 3.84 14.52
CA LYS A 9 -11.03 4.28 15.37
C LYS A 9 -10.57 5.46 16.24
N ASN A 10 -11.03 6.68 15.89
CA ASN A 10 -10.67 7.94 16.55
C ASN A 10 -9.15 8.11 16.74
N VAL A 11 -8.38 7.79 15.69
CA VAL A 11 -6.92 7.76 15.75
C VAL A 11 -6.34 9.17 15.66
N THR A 12 -5.58 9.54 16.68
CA THR A 12 -4.69 10.71 16.64
C THR A 12 -3.25 10.24 16.69
N LYS A 13 -2.41 10.75 15.79
CA LYS A 13 -0.97 10.50 15.79
C LYS A 13 -0.18 11.79 15.91
N ILE A 14 0.64 11.87 16.95
CA ILE A 14 1.50 13.01 17.25
C ILE A 14 2.96 12.55 17.19
N PHE A 15 3.80 13.30 16.52
CA PHE A 15 5.25 13.14 16.53
C PHE A 15 5.91 14.29 17.27
N GLY A 16 7.09 14.05 17.84
CA GLY A 16 7.87 15.05 18.59
C GLY A 16 7.62 15.03 20.09
N GLY A 17 8.15 16.03 20.79
CA GLY A 17 8.11 16.15 22.24
C GLY A 17 7.17 17.25 22.73
N LYS A 18 7.13 17.48 24.07
CA LYS A 18 6.19 18.44 24.72
C LYS A 18 6.28 19.90 24.21
N LYS A 19 7.42 20.32 23.67
CA LYS A 19 7.63 21.71 23.22
C LYS A 19 7.60 21.89 21.71
N ASP A 20 7.81 20.78 20.95
CA ASP A 20 7.84 20.81 19.50
C ASP A 20 7.19 19.51 19.01
N TYR A 21 5.91 19.62 18.69
CA TYR A 21 5.13 18.46 18.24
C TYR A 21 4.36 18.78 16.95
N THR A 22 4.17 17.73 16.16
CA THR A 22 3.36 17.78 14.95
C THR A 22 2.21 16.78 15.06
N VAL A 23 0.99 17.25 14.91
CA VAL A 23 -0.19 16.39 14.78
C VAL A 23 -0.25 15.93 13.33
N ALA A 24 0.09 14.66 13.09
CA ALA A 24 0.10 14.09 11.75
C ALA A 24 -1.26 13.54 11.33
N LEU A 25 -2.06 13.04 12.29
CA LEU A 25 -3.47 12.69 12.11
C LEU A 25 -4.24 13.15 13.35
N ASP A 26 -5.45 13.67 13.14
CA ASP A 26 -6.31 14.18 14.18
C ASP A 26 -7.71 13.55 14.10
N ASP A 27 -8.06 12.78 15.11
CA ASP A 27 -9.35 12.08 15.28
C ASP A 27 -9.82 11.30 14.03
N MET A 28 -8.89 10.61 13.38
CA MET A 28 -9.15 9.89 12.15
C MET A 28 -9.97 8.63 12.41
N THR A 29 -11.12 8.52 11.74
CA THR A 29 -11.91 7.28 11.68
C THR A 29 -12.08 6.84 10.25
N PHE A 30 -11.64 5.60 9.97
CA PHE A 30 -11.70 4.98 8.64
C PHE A 30 -11.79 3.47 8.81
N GLY A 31 -12.64 2.81 8.03
CA GLY A 31 -12.76 1.35 8.03
C GLY A 31 -12.78 0.80 6.61
N LEU A 32 -12.14 -0.35 6.41
CA LEU A 32 -12.17 -1.10 5.17
C LEU A 32 -12.69 -2.50 5.44
N ASP A 33 -13.83 -2.85 4.83
CA ASP A 33 -14.43 -4.17 4.94
C ASP A 33 -13.65 -5.22 4.13
N GLU A 34 -13.64 -6.46 4.60
CA GLU A 34 -13.08 -7.58 3.84
C GLU A 34 -13.88 -7.79 2.54
N GLY A 35 -13.19 -7.98 1.43
CA GLY A 35 -13.81 -8.16 0.11
C GLY A 35 -14.26 -6.87 -0.58
N TYR A 36 -13.99 -5.70 0.01
CA TYR A 36 -14.23 -4.42 -0.67
C TYR A 36 -13.17 -4.18 -1.75
N ALA A 37 -13.30 -4.89 -2.87
CA ALA A 37 -12.35 -4.92 -3.97
C ALA A 37 -12.30 -3.60 -4.77
N LYS A 38 -11.94 -2.49 -4.12
CA LYS A 38 -11.79 -1.17 -4.74
C LYS A 38 -10.41 -0.58 -4.49
N ILE A 39 -10.04 0.37 -5.33
CA ILE A 39 -8.86 1.20 -5.13
C ILE A 39 -9.31 2.50 -4.46
N ILE A 40 -8.87 2.68 -3.21
CA ILE A 40 -9.12 3.86 -2.40
C ILE A 40 -7.86 4.70 -2.38
N THR A 41 -7.94 5.91 -2.90
CA THR A 41 -6.79 6.84 -2.87
C THR A 41 -6.87 7.79 -1.69
N ILE A 42 -5.73 8.00 -1.05
CA ILE A 42 -5.50 9.08 -0.11
C ILE A 42 -4.64 10.14 -0.79
N ALA A 43 -5.23 11.31 -1.04
CA ALA A 43 -4.56 12.41 -1.71
C ALA A 43 -4.46 13.65 -0.81
N GLY A 44 -3.55 14.55 -1.14
CA GLY A 44 -3.31 15.81 -0.42
C GLY A 44 -1.85 16.24 -0.52
N GLU A 45 -1.54 17.43 -0.03
CA GLU A 45 -0.19 17.98 -0.03
C GLU A 45 0.81 17.15 0.78
N SER A 46 2.12 17.38 0.56
CA SER A 46 3.17 16.81 1.39
C SER A 46 2.97 17.22 2.86
N GLY A 47 3.13 16.27 3.78
CA GLY A 47 2.90 16.53 5.22
C GLY A 47 1.43 16.50 5.67
N SER A 48 0.46 16.20 4.79
CA SER A 48 -0.96 16.14 5.19
C SER A 48 -1.35 14.91 6.04
N GLY A 49 -0.44 13.94 6.24
CA GLY A 49 -0.68 12.75 7.08
C GLY A 49 -0.88 11.44 6.33
N LYS A 50 -0.84 11.43 4.98
CA LYS A 50 -1.10 10.25 4.13
C LYS A 50 -0.23 9.05 4.47
N THR A 51 1.08 9.21 4.42
CA THR A 51 2.05 8.16 4.77
C THR A 51 1.86 7.70 6.21
N THR A 52 1.57 8.63 7.14
CA THR A 52 1.29 8.28 8.55
C THR A 52 0.08 7.37 8.67
N MET A 53 -1.00 7.65 7.91
CA MET A 53 -2.19 6.80 7.87
C MET A 53 -1.84 5.39 7.35
N GLY A 54 -1.10 5.28 6.25
CA GLY A 54 -0.62 4.00 5.73
C GLY A 54 0.25 3.23 6.73
N MET A 55 1.18 3.91 7.41
CA MET A 55 2.06 3.29 8.41
C MET A 55 1.32 2.79 9.64
N LEU A 56 0.24 3.47 10.05
CA LEU A 56 -0.65 3.00 11.11
C LEU A 56 -1.43 1.75 10.67
N MET A 57 -1.98 1.75 9.44
CA MET A 57 -2.68 0.58 8.89
C MET A 57 -1.76 -0.64 8.73
N LEU A 58 -0.48 -0.42 8.46
CA LEU A 58 0.54 -1.47 8.38
C LEU A 58 1.10 -1.91 9.74
N GLY A 59 0.68 -1.25 10.83
CA GLY A 59 1.16 -1.54 12.18
C GLY A 59 2.61 -1.12 12.44
N PHE A 60 3.21 -0.28 11.58
CA PHE A 60 4.56 0.27 11.81
C PHE A 60 4.56 1.40 12.85
N TYR A 61 3.45 2.10 12.98
CA TYR A 61 3.25 3.12 14.01
C TYR A 61 2.11 2.71 14.93
N ALA A 62 2.29 2.93 16.23
CA ALA A 62 1.20 2.93 17.19
C ALA A 62 0.51 4.30 17.21
N PRO A 63 -0.82 4.38 17.38
CA PRO A 63 -1.52 5.63 17.55
C PRO A 63 -1.13 6.30 18.88
N THR A 64 -1.22 7.63 18.96
CA THR A 64 -1.07 8.38 20.22
C THR A 64 -2.35 8.34 21.04
N ARG A 65 -3.51 8.34 20.35
CA ARG A 65 -4.86 8.14 20.89
C ARG A 65 -5.69 7.35 19.90
N GLY A 66 -6.77 6.75 20.38
CA GLY A 66 -7.60 5.87 19.57
C GLY A 66 -6.97 4.50 19.37
N GLN A 67 -7.47 3.74 18.42
CA GLN A 67 -7.04 2.36 18.18
C GLN A 67 -6.98 2.05 16.68
N VAL A 68 -6.02 1.21 16.30
CA VAL A 68 -6.01 0.54 14.99
C VAL A 68 -6.45 -0.89 15.22
N LEU A 69 -7.54 -1.29 14.57
CA LEU A 69 -8.15 -2.58 14.76
C LEU A 69 -7.95 -3.45 13.50
N TYR A 70 -7.58 -4.70 13.70
CA TYR A 70 -7.60 -5.73 12.68
C TYR A 70 -8.68 -6.74 13.01
N ARG A 71 -9.69 -6.86 12.16
CA ARG A 71 -10.88 -7.70 12.39
C ARG A 71 -11.51 -7.46 13.78
N GLY A 72 -11.59 -6.19 14.16
CA GLY A 72 -12.19 -5.74 15.42
C GLY A 72 -11.29 -5.89 16.65
N GLN A 73 -10.07 -6.42 16.53
CA GLN A 73 -9.10 -6.52 17.64
C GLN A 73 -8.01 -5.45 17.51
N PRO A 74 -7.63 -4.74 18.59
CA PRO A 74 -6.53 -3.79 18.56
C PRO A 74 -5.22 -4.48 18.14
N LEU A 75 -4.44 -3.84 17.25
CA LEU A 75 -3.19 -4.42 16.76
C LEU A 75 -2.20 -4.75 17.88
N GLU A 76 -2.18 -3.94 18.92
CA GLU A 76 -1.31 -4.10 20.09
C GLU A 76 -1.69 -5.30 20.99
N GLU A 77 -2.92 -5.78 20.86
CA GLU A 77 -3.45 -6.91 21.65
C GLU A 77 -3.50 -8.22 20.85
N LEU A 78 -3.04 -8.22 19.60
CA LEU A 78 -3.03 -9.42 18.76
C LEU A 78 -2.11 -10.49 19.34
N SER A 79 -2.60 -11.72 19.35
CA SER A 79 -1.75 -12.90 19.62
C SER A 79 -0.65 -13.02 18.54
N ARG A 80 0.38 -13.81 18.83
CA ARG A 80 1.46 -14.07 17.87
C ARG A 80 0.95 -14.59 16.52
N ASP A 81 -0.03 -15.49 16.55
CA ASP A 81 -0.60 -16.09 15.35
C ASP A 81 -1.48 -15.08 14.58
N ALA A 82 -2.28 -14.29 15.30
CA ALA A 82 -3.06 -13.21 14.68
C ALA A 82 -2.16 -12.13 14.06
N HIS A 83 -1.04 -11.80 14.72
CA HIS A 83 -0.03 -10.89 14.17
C HIS A 83 0.65 -11.45 12.90
N PHE A 84 0.90 -12.76 12.88
CA PHE A 84 1.45 -13.42 11.69
C PHE A 84 0.45 -13.40 10.53
N GLN A 85 -0.84 -13.66 10.82
CA GLN A 85 -1.91 -13.56 9.84
C GLN A 85 -2.11 -12.13 9.33
N PHE A 86 -2.11 -11.14 10.22
CA PHE A 86 -2.14 -9.72 9.86
C PHE A 86 -1.04 -9.36 8.86
N ARG A 87 0.21 -9.77 9.16
CA ARG A 87 1.36 -9.51 8.25
C ARG A 87 1.27 -10.26 6.93
N ARG A 88 0.52 -11.35 6.85
CA ARG A 88 0.26 -12.05 5.59
C ARG A 88 -0.79 -11.32 4.77
N GLU A 89 -1.84 -10.85 5.41
CA GLU A 89 -3.02 -10.29 4.74
C GLU A 89 -2.88 -8.81 4.37
N ILE A 90 -2.12 -8.03 5.15
CA ILE A 90 -1.90 -6.60 4.91
C ILE A 90 -0.46 -6.42 4.41
N GLN A 91 -0.31 -6.09 3.13
CA GLN A 91 0.98 -5.96 2.48
C GLN A 91 1.24 -4.52 2.05
N ALA A 92 2.53 -4.18 1.86
CA ALA A 92 2.97 -2.85 1.46
C ALA A 92 3.86 -2.85 0.21
N VAL A 93 3.69 -1.80 -0.61
CA VAL A 93 4.63 -1.41 -1.66
C VAL A 93 5.00 0.05 -1.45
N PHE A 94 6.27 0.31 -1.12
CA PHE A 94 6.78 1.65 -0.80
C PHE A 94 7.30 2.40 -2.02
N GLN A 95 7.45 3.71 -1.84
CA GLN A 95 7.92 4.68 -2.83
C GLN A 95 9.30 4.34 -3.40
N ASP A 96 10.25 3.99 -2.52
CA ASP A 96 11.62 3.69 -2.94
C ASP A 96 11.80 2.19 -3.21
N PRO A 97 11.81 1.79 -4.51
CA PRO A 97 12.04 0.41 -4.86
C PRO A 97 13.46 -0.07 -4.54
N PHE A 98 14.39 0.85 -4.25
CA PHE A 98 15.77 0.48 -3.92
C PHE A 98 15.91 0.10 -2.45
N ALA A 99 15.12 0.71 -1.56
CA ALA A 99 15.21 0.49 -0.12
C ALA A 99 14.87 -0.96 0.30
N VAL A 100 14.09 -1.68 -0.50
CA VAL A 100 13.71 -3.07 -0.20
C VAL A 100 14.75 -4.10 -0.65
N TYR A 101 15.75 -3.67 -1.44
CA TYR A 101 16.78 -4.55 -1.97
C TYR A 101 18.09 -4.44 -1.21
N ASN A 102 18.66 -5.60 -0.87
CA ASN A 102 20.06 -5.65 -0.52
C ASN A 102 20.86 -5.84 -1.82
N PRO A 103 21.77 -4.90 -2.20
CA PRO A 103 22.49 -4.94 -3.48
C PRO A 103 23.41 -6.15 -3.67
N PHE A 104 23.76 -6.81 -2.56
CA PHE A 104 24.64 -7.99 -2.57
C PHE A 104 23.91 -9.30 -2.86
N TYR A 105 22.55 -9.29 -2.87
CA TYR A 105 21.75 -10.47 -3.16
C TYR A 105 21.02 -10.32 -4.48
N LYS A 106 20.81 -11.46 -5.14
CA LYS A 106 19.94 -11.55 -6.32
C LYS A 106 18.50 -11.26 -5.94
N VAL A 107 17.69 -10.84 -6.90
CA VAL A 107 16.27 -10.51 -6.68
C VAL A 107 15.45 -11.70 -6.23
N ASP A 108 15.88 -12.92 -6.57
CA ASP A 108 15.31 -14.18 -6.07
C ASP A 108 15.21 -14.19 -4.53
N ASN A 109 16.19 -13.60 -3.86
CA ASN A 109 16.19 -13.52 -2.39
C ASN A 109 14.98 -12.74 -1.87
N LEU A 110 14.60 -11.64 -2.53
CA LEU A 110 13.43 -10.84 -2.13
C LEU A 110 12.13 -11.65 -2.24
N LEU A 111 12.02 -12.52 -3.25
CA LEU A 111 10.84 -13.37 -3.46
C LEU A 111 10.87 -14.62 -2.57
N SER A 112 12.04 -15.20 -2.32
CA SER A 112 12.18 -16.41 -1.51
C SER A 112 11.93 -16.18 -0.01
N ILE A 113 12.22 -14.98 0.52
CA ILE A 113 12.01 -14.65 1.93
C ILE A 113 10.55 -14.86 2.39
N PRO A 114 9.53 -14.28 1.72
CA PRO A 114 8.14 -14.53 2.11
C PRO A 114 7.74 -16.00 1.93
N ILE A 115 8.18 -16.68 0.86
CA ILE A 115 7.88 -18.10 0.65
C ILE A 115 8.37 -18.93 1.84
N LYS A 116 9.61 -18.71 2.26
CA LYS A 116 10.21 -19.41 3.41
C LYS A 116 9.53 -19.05 4.72
N ASN A 117 9.34 -17.75 5.00
CA ASN A 117 8.83 -17.29 6.29
C ASN A 117 7.37 -17.70 6.52
N PHE A 118 6.56 -17.72 5.45
CA PHE A 118 5.15 -18.10 5.52
C PHE A 118 4.90 -19.55 5.08
N LYS A 119 5.98 -20.32 4.84
CA LYS A 119 5.91 -21.74 4.45
C LYS A 119 4.94 -21.98 3.28
N LEU A 120 5.10 -21.21 2.19
CA LEU A 120 4.22 -21.27 1.04
C LEU A 120 4.55 -22.42 0.09
N ALA A 121 5.73 -23.03 0.21
CA ALA A 121 6.22 -24.14 -0.60
C ALA A 121 6.89 -25.20 0.27
N GLU A 122 6.76 -26.46 -0.13
CA GLU A 122 7.38 -27.60 0.56
C GLU A 122 8.71 -28.01 -0.09
N SER A 123 8.92 -27.59 -1.34
CA SER A 123 10.14 -27.90 -2.13
C SER A 123 10.74 -26.64 -2.78
N GLY A 124 11.99 -26.78 -3.24
CA GLY A 124 12.66 -25.72 -4.00
C GLY A 124 12.02 -25.49 -5.37
N ASP A 125 11.51 -26.52 -6.01
CA ASP A 125 10.85 -26.44 -7.30
C ASP A 125 9.51 -25.72 -7.17
N GLU A 126 8.70 -26.07 -6.18
CA GLU A 126 7.44 -25.36 -5.88
C GLU A 126 7.69 -23.87 -5.52
N ALA A 127 8.73 -23.58 -4.74
CA ALA A 127 9.12 -22.21 -4.44
C ALA A 127 9.48 -21.43 -5.71
N ARG A 128 10.13 -22.08 -6.66
CA ARG A 128 10.49 -21.49 -7.94
C ARG A 128 9.25 -21.23 -8.79
N GLU A 129 8.33 -22.18 -8.90
CA GLU A 129 7.06 -22.01 -9.60
C GLU A 129 6.27 -20.80 -9.06
N LEU A 130 6.15 -20.66 -7.73
CA LEU A 130 5.51 -19.52 -7.11
C LEU A 130 6.20 -18.19 -7.45
N MET A 131 7.53 -18.14 -7.47
CA MET A 131 8.26 -16.95 -7.90
C MET A 131 7.98 -16.60 -9.37
N GLU A 132 8.02 -17.58 -10.24
CA GLU A 132 7.77 -17.41 -11.68
C GLU A 132 6.33 -16.94 -11.93
N GLU A 133 5.36 -17.55 -11.29
CA GLU A 133 3.96 -17.14 -11.38
C GLU A 133 3.76 -15.69 -10.88
N SER A 134 4.35 -15.33 -9.74
CA SER A 134 4.23 -13.99 -9.19
C SER A 134 4.83 -12.91 -10.11
N LEU A 135 5.94 -13.21 -10.79
CA LEU A 135 6.56 -12.34 -11.78
C LEU A 135 5.70 -12.19 -13.03
N ASN A 136 5.14 -13.27 -13.54
CA ASN A 136 4.23 -13.25 -14.69
C ASN A 136 2.99 -12.38 -14.41
N ARG A 137 2.42 -12.45 -13.21
CA ARG A 137 1.26 -11.61 -12.78
C ARG A 137 1.53 -10.10 -12.87
N VAL A 138 2.80 -9.68 -12.76
CA VAL A 138 3.19 -8.26 -12.89
C VAL A 138 3.82 -7.94 -14.25
N GLY A 139 3.70 -8.85 -15.22
CA GLY A 139 4.21 -8.68 -16.58
C GLY A 139 5.74 -8.66 -16.68
N LEU A 140 6.41 -9.42 -15.82
CA LEU A 140 7.85 -9.67 -15.89
C LEU A 140 8.11 -11.10 -16.34
N ARG A 141 9.10 -11.27 -17.22
CA ARG A 141 9.56 -12.59 -17.65
C ARG A 141 10.50 -13.18 -16.60
N PRO A 142 10.20 -14.35 -16.02
CA PRO A 142 11.04 -14.96 -15.00
C PRO A 142 12.48 -15.21 -15.47
N GLU A 143 12.67 -15.70 -16.69
CA GLU A 143 13.98 -16.01 -17.30
C GLU A 143 14.87 -14.77 -17.49
N GLU A 144 14.27 -13.59 -17.62
CA GLU A 144 14.98 -12.30 -17.73
C GLU A 144 15.19 -11.62 -16.38
N THR A 145 14.48 -12.08 -15.33
CA THR A 145 14.40 -11.43 -14.03
C THR A 145 15.16 -12.21 -12.95
N LEU A 146 14.87 -13.51 -12.81
CA LEU A 146 15.50 -14.37 -11.82
C LEU A 146 17.00 -14.51 -12.11
N GLY A 147 17.79 -14.60 -11.05
CA GLY A 147 19.25 -14.67 -11.15
C GLY A 147 19.94 -13.31 -11.33
N ARG A 148 19.20 -12.22 -11.54
CA ARG A 148 19.75 -10.86 -11.66
C ARG A 148 19.97 -10.20 -10.31
N TYR A 149 20.92 -9.28 -10.27
CA TYR A 149 21.11 -8.37 -9.15
C TYR A 149 20.26 -7.10 -9.34
N PRO A 150 19.90 -6.39 -8.27
CA PRO A 150 19.07 -5.19 -8.37
C PRO A 150 19.62 -4.12 -9.34
N HIS A 151 20.93 -3.92 -9.39
CA HIS A 151 21.57 -2.94 -10.28
C HIS A 151 21.48 -3.30 -11.77
N GLN A 152 21.15 -4.55 -12.12
CA GLN A 152 20.96 -5.02 -13.50
C GLN A 152 19.52 -4.82 -14.01
N LEU A 153 18.64 -4.26 -13.18
CA LEU A 153 17.22 -4.06 -13.46
C LEU A 153 16.86 -2.59 -13.45
N SER A 154 15.92 -2.20 -14.31
CA SER A 154 15.35 -0.85 -14.31
C SER A 154 14.55 -0.57 -13.03
N GLY A 155 14.32 0.71 -12.70
CA GLY A 155 13.47 1.11 -11.57
C GLY A 155 12.08 0.50 -11.64
N GLY A 156 11.44 0.52 -12.83
CA GLY A 156 10.13 -0.08 -13.04
C GLY A 156 10.09 -1.61 -12.93
N GLN A 157 11.17 -2.31 -13.32
CA GLN A 157 11.29 -3.75 -13.07
C GLN A 157 11.38 -4.04 -11.58
N ARG A 158 12.21 -3.30 -10.84
CA ARG A 158 12.34 -3.42 -9.39
C ARG A 158 11.02 -3.15 -8.68
N GLN A 159 10.28 -2.11 -9.09
CA GLN A 159 8.97 -1.81 -8.51
C GLN A 159 7.98 -2.95 -8.73
N ARG A 160 7.92 -3.50 -9.95
CA ARG A 160 7.05 -4.66 -10.24
C ARG A 160 7.44 -5.91 -9.48
N ILE A 161 8.73 -6.16 -9.24
CA ILE A 161 9.17 -7.27 -8.38
C ILE A 161 8.72 -7.06 -6.93
N ALA A 162 8.77 -5.81 -6.41
CA ALA A 162 8.24 -5.51 -5.08
C ALA A 162 6.73 -5.77 -4.97
N ILE A 163 5.97 -5.48 -6.03
CA ILE A 163 4.56 -5.85 -6.13
C ILE A 163 4.40 -7.39 -6.19
N ALA A 164 5.17 -8.09 -7.03
CA ALA A 164 5.16 -9.55 -7.12
C ALA A 164 5.42 -10.21 -5.76
N ARG A 165 6.38 -9.67 -4.99
CA ARG A 165 6.65 -10.12 -3.62
C ARG A 165 5.41 -10.03 -2.72
N ALA A 166 4.69 -8.92 -2.78
CA ALA A 166 3.49 -8.75 -1.97
C ALA A 166 2.39 -9.75 -2.37
N LEU A 167 2.26 -10.05 -3.67
CA LEU A 167 1.26 -10.97 -4.20
C LEU A 167 1.49 -12.44 -3.83
N LEU A 168 2.74 -12.86 -3.58
CA LEU A 168 3.04 -14.21 -3.09
C LEU A 168 2.22 -14.57 -1.85
N LEU A 169 1.88 -13.58 -1.03
CA LEU A 169 1.12 -13.78 0.21
C LEU A 169 -0.39 -13.77 0.02
N GLN A 170 -0.88 -13.53 -1.20
CA GLN A 170 -2.31 -13.39 -1.50
C GLN A 170 -3.00 -12.38 -0.55
N PRO A 171 -2.56 -11.12 -0.55
CA PRO A 171 -2.99 -10.15 0.44
C PRO A 171 -4.49 -9.84 0.33
N LYS A 172 -5.08 -9.50 1.48
CA LYS A 172 -6.45 -8.98 1.59
C LYS A 172 -6.50 -7.45 1.48
N LEU A 173 -5.35 -6.79 1.60
CA LEU A 173 -5.17 -5.36 1.38
C LEU A 173 -3.73 -5.09 0.96
N LEU A 174 -3.57 -4.29 -0.08
CA LEU A 174 -2.28 -3.75 -0.51
C LEU A 174 -2.23 -2.25 -0.24
N VAL A 175 -1.36 -1.82 0.66
CA VAL A 175 -1.06 -0.40 0.90
C VAL A 175 0.10 0.01 0.01
N THR A 176 -0.09 1.01 -0.84
CA THR A 176 0.96 1.54 -1.72
C THR A 176 1.21 2.99 -1.40
N ASP A 177 2.45 3.34 -1.06
CA ASP A 177 2.85 4.72 -0.76
C ASP A 177 3.71 5.27 -1.91
N GLU A 178 3.13 6.17 -2.70
CA GLU A 178 3.72 6.82 -3.87
C GLU A 178 4.45 5.86 -4.84
N PRO A 179 3.83 4.75 -5.26
CA PRO A 179 4.54 3.66 -5.94
C PRO A 179 5.09 4.03 -7.33
N VAL A 180 4.76 5.21 -7.86
CA VAL A 180 5.18 5.67 -9.20
C VAL A 180 5.98 6.98 -9.17
N SER A 181 6.25 7.55 -8.00
CA SER A 181 6.90 8.88 -7.90
C SER A 181 8.36 8.87 -8.37
N MET A 182 9.08 7.75 -8.16
CA MET A 182 10.50 7.60 -8.51
C MET A 182 10.75 6.86 -9.84
N VAL A 183 9.73 6.74 -10.69
CA VAL A 183 9.87 6.08 -11.99
C VAL A 183 9.56 7.02 -13.14
N ASP A 184 10.17 6.75 -14.29
CA ASP A 184 9.96 7.52 -15.52
C ASP A 184 8.50 7.53 -15.95
N ALA A 185 8.05 8.60 -16.57
CA ALA A 185 6.66 8.81 -17.00
C ALA A 185 6.13 7.65 -17.87
N SER A 186 6.97 7.08 -18.74
CA SER A 186 6.61 5.94 -19.59
C SER A 186 6.32 4.66 -18.79
N LEU A 187 6.98 4.49 -17.65
CA LEU A 187 6.80 3.32 -16.77
C LEU A 187 5.67 3.51 -15.76
N ARG A 188 5.29 4.76 -15.43
CA ARG A 188 4.18 5.04 -14.50
C ARG A 188 2.90 4.36 -14.96
N SER A 189 2.53 4.54 -16.23
CA SER A 189 1.31 3.93 -16.78
C SER A 189 1.33 2.39 -16.70
N THR A 190 2.49 1.77 -16.87
CA THR A 190 2.64 0.32 -16.77
C THR A 190 2.42 -0.18 -15.33
N ILE A 191 2.99 0.52 -14.34
CA ILE A 191 2.81 0.18 -12.92
C ILE A 191 1.34 0.38 -12.50
N LEU A 192 0.73 1.51 -12.88
CA LEU A 192 -0.68 1.77 -12.58
C LEU A 192 -1.60 0.71 -13.20
N LYS A 193 -1.35 0.30 -14.46
CA LYS A 193 -2.07 -0.80 -15.11
C LYS A 193 -1.89 -2.11 -14.36
N SER A 194 -0.68 -2.43 -13.89
CA SER A 194 -0.44 -3.63 -13.10
C SER A 194 -1.24 -3.60 -11.78
N LEU A 195 -1.25 -2.47 -11.06
CA LEU A 195 -2.04 -2.31 -9.84
C LEU A 195 -3.55 -2.45 -10.12
N ARG A 196 -4.04 -1.83 -11.21
CA ARG A 196 -5.45 -1.94 -11.60
C ARG A 196 -5.82 -3.38 -11.96
N ALA A 197 -4.98 -4.08 -12.72
CA ALA A 197 -5.17 -5.50 -13.06
C ALA A 197 -5.22 -6.37 -11.80
N LEU A 198 -4.33 -6.14 -10.82
CA LEU A 198 -4.37 -6.84 -9.55
C LEU A 198 -5.69 -6.67 -8.80
N ASN A 199 -6.21 -5.45 -8.79
CA ASN A 199 -7.49 -5.19 -8.17
C ASN A 199 -8.64 -5.87 -8.93
N GLN A 200 -8.66 -5.78 -10.27
CA GLN A 200 -9.74 -6.31 -11.10
C GLN A 200 -9.70 -7.84 -11.21
N ASP A 201 -8.51 -8.42 -11.43
CA ASP A 201 -8.37 -9.85 -11.73
C ASP A 201 -8.32 -10.72 -10.46
N PHE A 202 -7.80 -10.17 -9.35
CA PHE A 202 -7.63 -10.90 -8.09
C PHE A 202 -8.48 -10.36 -6.94
N GLY A 203 -9.26 -9.29 -7.16
CA GLY A 203 -10.13 -8.71 -6.15
C GLY A 203 -9.39 -8.13 -4.94
N VAL A 204 -8.09 -7.80 -5.08
CA VAL A 204 -7.29 -7.25 -3.99
C VAL A 204 -7.60 -5.76 -3.81
N PRO A 205 -8.13 -5.31 -2.66
CA PRO A 205 -8.29 -3.89 -2.36
C PRO A 205 -6.94 -3.21 -2.32
N ILE A 206 -6.87 -1.98 -2.84
CA ILE A 206 -5.64 -1.18 -2.83
C ILE A 206 -5.90 0.14 -2.13
N PHE A 207 -5.10 0.43 -1.11
CA PHE A 207 -5.01 1.73 -0.46
C PHE A 207 -3.84 2.49 -1.09
N TYR A 208 -4.16 3.39 -2.01
CA TYR A 208 -3.20 4.08 -2.85
C TYR A 208 -2.90 5.48 -2.30
N ILE A 209 -1.70 5.73 -1.84
CA ILE A 209 -1.26 7.02 -1.32
C ILE A 209 -0.51 7.76 -2.42
N THR A 210 -0.93 8.99 -2.73
CA THR A 210 -0.26 9.85 -3.71
C THR A 210 -0.52 11.34 -3.43
N HIS A 211 0.37 12.19 -3.95
CA HIS A 211 0.11 13.63 -4.07
C HIS A 211 -0.31 14.04 -5.49
N ASP A 212 -0.27 13.11 -6.45
CA ASP A 212 -0.61 13.34 -7.86
C ASP A 212 -2.06 12.95 -8.13
N LEU A 213 -2.93 13.97 -8.22
CA LEU A 213 -4.36 13.80 -8.51
C LEU A 213 -4.63 13.22 -9.89
N THR A 214 -3.72 13.40 -10.87
CA THR A 214 -3.86 12.81 -12.19
C THR A 214 -3.77 11.29 -12.11
N THR A 215 -2.78 10.77 -11.40
CA THR A 215 -2.66 9.33 -11.19
C THR A 215 -3.80 8.78 -10.34
N ALA A 216 -4.23 9.54 -9.30
CA ALA A 216 -5.38 9.21 -8.48
C ALA A 216 -6.65 9.05 -9.32
N TYR A 217 -6.94 10.00 -10.19
CA TYR A 217 -8.12 9.97 -11.07
C TYR A 217 -8.15 8.75 -12.00
N HIS A 218 -6.98 8.36 -12.53
CA HIS A 218 -6.89 7.25 -13.47
C HIS A 218 -7.00 5.85 -12.83
N ILE A 219 -6.61 5.71 -11.57
CA ILE A 219 -6.56 4.39 -10.94
C ILE A 219 -7.68 4.15 -9.94
N SER A 220 -8.23 5.19 -9.31
CA SER A 220 -9.07 5.04 -8.11
C SER A 220 -10.55 4.89 -8.43
N ASP A 221 -11.26 4.22 -7.53
CA ASP A 221 -12.72 4.18 -7.48
C ASP A 221 -13.24 5.20 -6.46
N TYR A 222 -12.47 5.42 -5.37
CA TYR A 222 -12.82 6.30 -4.26
C TYR A 222 -11.61 7.12 -3.85
N ILE A 223 -11.80 8.37 -3.46
CA ILE A 223 -10.73 9.26 -3.03
C ILE A 223 -11.06 9.93 -1.69
N ILE A 224 -10.05 10.07 -0.85
CA ILE A 224 -10.08 10.80 0.41
C ILE A 224 -9.04 11.90 0.33
N ILE A 225 -9.46 13.14 0.50
CA ILE A 225 -8.60 14.32 0.50
C ILE A 225 -8.20 14.65 1.94
N LEU A 226 -6.90 14.56 2.21
CA LEU A 226 -6.33 14.87 3.51
C LEU A 226 -5.66 16.26 3.53
N TYR A 227 -5.90 17.01 4.60
CA TYR A 227 -5.20 18.24 4.89
C TYR A 227 -4.91 18.33 6.39
N ARG A 228 -3.64 18.53 6.76
CA ARG A 228 -3.17 18.66 8.15
C ARG A 228 -3.74 17.60 9.11
N GLY A 229 -3.75 16.36 8.67
CA GLY A 229 -4.18 15.22 9.49
C GLY A 229 -5.68 14.96 9.53
N SER A 230 -6.50 15.76 8.87
CA SER A 230 -7.95 15.62 8.86
C SER A 230 -8.49 15.38 7.45
N VAL A 231 -9.62 14.68 7.34
CA VAL A 231 -10.33 14.48 6.08
C VAL A 231 -11.12 15.74 5.72
N MET A 232 -10.83 16.32 4.57
CA MET A 232 -11.55 17.49 4.07
C MET A 232 -12.73 17.08 3.21
N GLU A 233 -12.53 16.07 2.37
CA GLU A 233 -13.58 15.59 1.46
C GLU A 233 -13.30 14.13 1.11
N ALA A 234 -14.35 13.32 0.90
CA ALA A 234 -14.23 11.94 0.52
C ALA A 234 -15.42 11.50 -0.33
N GLY A 235 -15.19 10.68 -1.35
CA GLY A 235 -16.26 10.24 -2.23
C GLY A 235 -15.75 9.47 -3.45
N ASN A 236 -16.67 9.23 -4.39
CA ASN A 236 -16.32 8.72 -5.70
C ASN A 236 -15.33 9.67 -6.40
N VAL A 237 -14.28 9.12 -7.03
CA VAL A 237 -13.21 9.93 -7.62
C VAL A 237 -13.71 10.91 -8.67
N ASP A 238 -14.66 10.49 -9.53
CA ASP A 238 -15.24 11.39 -10.55
C ASP A 238 -15.95 12.58 -9.93
N SER A 239 -16.73 12.37 -8.87
CA SER A 239 -17.48 13.42 -8.18
C SER A 239 -16.52 14.42 -7.51
N ILE A 240 -15.53 13.93 -6.76
CA ILE A 240 -14.59 14.77 -6.02
C ILE A 240 -13.70 15.59 -6.95
N ILE A 241 -13.27 15.03 -8.08
CA ILE A 241 -12.36 15.71 -9.02
C ILE A 241 -13.12 16.70 -9.91
N ARG A 242 -14.34 16.35 -10.35
CA ARG A 242 -15.10 17.20 -11.31
C ARG A 242 -15.96 18.26 -10.63
N ASP A 243 -16.45 17.99 -9.42
CA ASP A 243 -17.33 18.92 -8.68
C ASP A 243 -16.93 18.95 -7.19
N PRO A 244 -15.70 19.40 -6.86
CA PRO A 244 -15.22 19.48 -5.48
C PRO A 244 -16.06 20.49 -4.65
N GLN A 245 -16.52 20.06 -3.49
CA GLN A 245 -17.34 20.89 -2.61
C GLN A 245 -16.50 21.65 -1.59
N HIS A 246 -15.43 21.03 -1.06
CA HIS A 246 -14.57 21.64 -0.07
C HIS A 246 -13.61 22.67 -0.71
N PRO A 247 -13.41 23.88 -0.15
CA PRO A 247 -12.51 24.89 -0.72
C PRO A 247 -11.07 24.40 -0.95
N TYR A 248 -10.53 23.58 -0.04
CA TYR A 248 -9.21 23.01 -0.18
C TYR A 248 -9.13 22.02 -1.37
N THR A 249 -10.16 21.20 -1.57
CA THR A 249 -10.22 20.29 -2.72
C THR A 249 -10.25 21.06 -4.03
N ARG A 250 -11.03 22.15 -4.09
CA ARG A 250 -11.07 23.07 -5.27
C ARG A 250 -9.69 23.63 -5.59
N LEU A 251 -8.95 24.06 -4.56
CA LEU A 251 -7.60 24.57 -4.73
C LEU A 251 -6.63 23.48 -5.20
N LEU A 252 -6.80 22.26 -4.71
CA LEU A 252 -5.91 21.14 -5.06
C LEU A 252 -6.12 20.63 -6.48
N VAL A 253 -7.36 20.75 -7.02
CA VAL A 253 -7.76 20.29 -8.35
C VAL A 253 -7.50 21.37 -9.44
N SER A 254 -7.46 22.66 -9.05
CA SER A 254 -7.22 23.79 -9.96
C SER A 254 -5.76 23.86 -10.43
#